data_ebe1562193ae12653cde69b482b0a8ed
#
_entry.id   ebe1562193ae12653cde69b482b0a8ed
#
_cell.length_a   1.000
_cell.length_b   1.000
_cell.length_c   1.000
_cell.angle_alpha   90.00
_cell.angle_beta   90.00
_cell.angle_gamma   90.00
#
_symmetry.space_group_name_H-M   'P 1'
#
loop_
_entity.id
_entity.type
_entity.pdbx_description
1 polymer ?
#
loop_
_entity_poly.entity_id
_entity_poly.type
_entity_poly.pdbx_seq_one_letter_code
_entity_poly.pdbx_strand_id
1 'polypeptide(L)'
;MELYSGQINKLIEELAALPGIGSKSAQRLAFHLINMPKDRVDRLANVMIEARANVRYCKECYTLTDKELCPVCANPKRDHRTIMVVENTRDLAAYEKTGKYEGVYHVLHGAISPMLGVGPGDIRLKELMERLQGDVEEVIIATNSSLEGETTAMYISKLIKPTGIKVTRIASGVPVGGDLEYIDEVTLLRALEGRVEL
;
A
#
# COMPACT_ATOMS: atom_id res chain seq x y z
N MET A 1 4.70 25.01 33.24
CA MET A 1 6.16 25.10 33.52
C MET A 1 6.86 24.31 32.41
N GLU A 2 7.60 24.98 31.56
CA GLU A 2 8.37 24.31 30.52
C GLU A 2 9.57 23.61 31.20
N LEU A 3 9.55 22.27 31.18
CA LEU A 3 10.59 21.43 31.80
C LEU A 3 11.90 21.42 31.00
N TYR A 4 11.84 21.74 29.69
CA TYR A 4 12.98 21.69 28.77
C TYR A 4 13.15 23.02 28.02
N SER A 5 14.32 23.20 27.39
CA SER A 5 14.54 24.37 26.53
C SER A 5 13.59 24.37 25.34
N GLY A 6 13.28 25.54 24.80
CA GLY A 6 12.36 25.69 23.68
C GLY A 6 12.73 24.85 22.45
N GLN A 7 14.04 24.61 22.19
CA GLN A 7 14.48 23.76 21.08
C GLN A 7 14.19 22.28 21.32
N ILE A 8 14.32 21.82 22.56
CA ILE A 8 14.01 20.43 22.92
C ILE A 8 12.51 20.21 22.81
N ASN A 9 11.69 21.15 23.30
CA ASN A 9 10.23 21.04 23.20
C ASN A 9 9.76 20.98 21.73
N LYS A 10 10.26 21.86 20.86
CA LYS A 10 9.95 21.82 19.42
C LYS A 10 10.28 20.47 18.78
N LEU A 11 11.46 19.90 19.08
CA LEU A 11 11.83 18.59 18.54
C LEU A 11 10.88 17.48 19.04
N ILE A 12 10.49 17.52 20.31
CA ILE A 12 9.52 16.57 20.89
C ILE A 12 8.16 16.70 20.19
N GLU A 13 7.68 17.92 19.96
CA GLU A 13 6.41 18.20 19.29
C GLU A 13 6.39 17.66 17.87
N GLU A 14 7.42 17.93 17.08
CA GLU A 14 7.53 17.41 15.70
C GLU A 14 7.59 15.88 15.66
N LEU A 15 8.32 15.26 16.57
CA LEU A 15 8.38 13.79 16.64
C LEU A 15 7.05 13.19 17.12
N ALA A 16 6.34 13.87 18.03
CA ALA A 16 5.03 13.42 18.52
C ALA A 16 3.91 13.56 17.47
N ALA A 17 4.08 14.45 16.49
CA ALA A 17 3.16 14.60 15.36
C ALA A 17 3.23 13.41 14.37
N LEU A 18 4.27 12.58 14.45
CA LEU A 18 4.39 11.41 13.59
C LEU A 18 3.42 10.30 14.02
N PRO A 19 2.75 9.62 13.05
CA PRO A 19 1.79 8.57 13.36
C PRO A 19 2.43 7.43 14.19
N GLY A 20 1.77 7.01 15.26
CA GLY A 20 2.25 5.93 16.13
C GLY A 20 3.33 6.35 17.15
N ILE A 21 3.75 7.61 17.18
CA ILE A 21 4.69 8.13 18.15
C ILE A 21 3.95 8.93 19.22
N GLY A 22 3.79 8.34 20.40
CA GLY A 22 3.23 9.05 21.56
C GLY A 22 4.26 9.94 22.25
N SER A 23 3.80 10.87 23.11
CA SER A 23 4.65 11.87 23.78
C SER A 23 5.86 11.30 24.50
N LYS A 24 5.73 10.13 25.18
CA LYS A 24 6.87 9.48 25.86
C LYS A 24 7.93 8.96 24.88
N SER A 25 7.50 8.41 23.75
CA SER A 25 8.40 7.94 22.70
C SER A 25 9.08 9.10 21.99
N ALA A 26 8.35 10.18 21.70
CA ALA A 26 8.88 11.40 21.11
C ALA A 26 9.97 12.00 22.01
N GLN A 27 9.73 12.09 23.31
CA GLN A 27 10.70 12.59 24.28
C GLN A 27 11.99 11.72 24.29
N ARG A 28 11.85 10.39 24.31
CA ARG A 28 13.01 9.47 24.25
C ARG A 28 13.80 9.62 22.96
N LEU A 29 13.12 9.76 21.82
CA LEU A 29 13.75 9.97 20.51
C LEU A 29 14.47 11.32 20.46
N ALA A 30 13.85 12.40 20.95
CA ALA A 30 14.47 13.73 20.99
C ALA A 30 15.78 13.72 21.77
N PHE A 31 15.80 13.15 22.98
CA PHE A 31 17.02 13.04 23.78
C PHE A 31 18.07 12.13 23.15
N HIS A 32 17.63 11.05 22.46
CA HIS A 32 18.55 10.21 21.72
C HIS A 32 19.23 10.98 20.58
N LEU A 33 18.46 11.73 19.78
CA LEU A 33 18.99 12.55 18.68
C LEU A 33 19.95 13.64 19.17
N ILE A 34 19.61 14.32 20.27
CA ILE A 34 20.48 15.36 20.85
C ILE A 34 21.82 14.79 21.31
N ASN A 35 21.84 13.56 21.80
CA ASN A 35 23.07 12.90 22.28
C ASN A 35 23.82 12.15 21.17
N MET A 36 23.27 12.06 19.96
CA MET A 36 23.99 11.47 18.81
C MET A 36 25.13 12.39 18.32
N PRO A 37 26.17 11.83 17.68
CA PRO A 37 27.15 12.63 16.94
C PRO A 37 26.47 13.52 15.90
N LYS A 38 26.95 14.75 15.79
CA LYS A 38 26.35 15.77 14.91
C LYS A 38 26.23 15.30 13.46
N ASP A 39 27.29 14.68 12.93
CA ASP A 39 27.32 14.13 11.55
C ASP A 39 26.21 13.10 11.31
N ARG A 40 25.86 12.29 12.31
CA ARG A 40 24.78 11.31 12.23
C ARG A 40 23.40 11.99 12.16
N VAL A 41 23.22 13.06 12.95
CA VAL A 41 21.96 13.84 12.93
C VAL A 41 21.82 14.57 11.59
N ASP A 42 22.87 15.24 11.14
CA ASP A 42 22.91 15.94 9.84
C ASP A 42 22.58 14.98 8.68
N ARG A 43 23.17 13.79 8.69
CA ARG A 43 22.88 12.74 7.70
C ARG A 43 21.40 12.31 7.73
N LEU A 44 20.83 12.06 8.90
CA LEU A 44 19.41 11.68 9.02
C LEU A 44 18.50 12.77 8.49
N ALA A 45 18.75 14.03 8.86
CA ALA A 45 17.97 15.17 8.40
C ALA A 45 18.04 15.30 6.87
N ASN A 46 19.23 15.21 6.28
CA ASN A 46 19.43 15.30 4.83
C ASN A 46 18.70 14.16 4.10
N VAL A 47 18.79 12.91 4.58
CA VAL A 47 18.08 11.77 3.98
C VAL A 47 16.57 11.98 3.99
N MET A 48 15.99 12.53 5.07
CA MET A 48 14.56 12.84 5.10
C MET A 48 14.17 13.92 4.08
N ILE A 49 14.96 14.97 3.97
CA ILE A 49 14.75 16.08 3.00
C ILE A 49 14.85 15.54 1.58
N GLU A 50 15.91 14.80 1.26
CA GLU A 50 16.15 14.23 -0.07
C GLU A 50 15.07 13.22 -0.47
N ALA A 51 14.66 12.33 0.44
CA ALA A 51 13.60 11.39 0.17
C ALA A 51 12.29 12.11 -0.15
N ARG A 52 11.93 13.15 0.62
CA ARG A 52 10.70 13.92 0.36
C ARG A 52 10.76 14.70 -0.96
N ALA A 53 11.94 15.18 -1.33
CA ALA A 53 12.14 15.96 -2.57
C ALA A 53 12.14 15.08 -3.83
N ASN A 54 12.71 13.87 -3.77
CA ASN A 54 13.00 13.05 -4.94
C ASN A 54 11.99 11.92 -5.17
N VAL A 55 11.33 11.41 -4.10
CA VAL A 55 10.33 10.36 -4.26
C VAL A 55 9.05 10.93 -4.86
N ARG A 56 8.58 10.28 -5.91
CA ARG A 56 7.39 10.63 -6.70
C ARG A 56 6.58 9.38 -7.00
N TYR A 57 5.46 9.54 -7.67
CA TYR A 57 4.69 8.41 -8.18
C TYR A 57 5.24 7.92 -9.52
N CYS A 58 5.33 6.60 -9.69
CA CYS A 58 5.58 5.97 -10.97
C CYS A 58 4.49 6.38 -11.97
N LYS A 59 4.87 6.78 -13.18
CA LYS A 59 3.93 7.26 -14.21
C LYS A 59 2.90 6.22 -14.63
N GLU A 60 3.21 4.92 -14.50
CA GLU A 60 2.31 3.86 -14.90
C GLU A 60 1.49 3.27 -13.74
N CYS A 61 2.16 2.84 -12.67
CA CYS A 61 1.50 2.07 -11.61
C CYS A 61 1.19 2.88 -10.35
N TYR A 62 1.66 4.12 -10.26
CA TYR A 62 1.49 5.02 -9.13
C TYR A 62 2.16 4.57 -7.83
N THR A 63 3.00 3.54 -7.84
CA THR A 63 3.84 3.25 -6.66
C THR A 63 4.86 4.36 -6.43
N LEU A 64 5.37 4.47 -5.21
CA LEU A 64 6.43 5.43 -4.88
C LEU A 64 7.77 4.97 -5.49
N THR A 65 8.48 5.91 -6.15
CA THR A 65 9.78 5.67 -6.79
C THR A 65 10.57 6.98 -6.89
N ASP A 66 11.88 6.88 -7.01
CA ASP A 66 12.79 7.99 -7.30
C ASP A 66 13.01 8.22 -8.82
N LYS A 67 12.44 7.34 -9.66
CA LYS A 67 12.55 7.37 -11.12
C LYS A 67 11.21 7.68 -11.78
N GLU A 68 11.22 7.85 -13.09
CA GLU A 68 10.00 8.03 -13.88
C GLU A 68 9.12 6.79 -13.86
N LEU A 69 9.73 5.61 -14.05
CA LEU A 69 9.12 4.30 -13.90
C LEU A 69 9.77 3.56 -12.74
N CYS A 70 8.95 2.87 -11.96
CA CYS A 70 9.46 1.98 -10.91
C CYS A 70 10.17 0.75 -11.51
N PRO A 71 10.99 0.03 -10.72
CA PRO A 71 11.72 -1.15 -11.22
C PRO A 71 10.83 -2.22 -11.82
N VAL A 72 9.57 -2.35 -11.38
CA VAL A 72 8.62 -3.31 -11.94
C VAL A 72 8.13 -2.87 -13.32
N CYS A 73 7.64 -1.63 -13.46
CA CYS A 73 7.13 -1.12 -14.74
C CYS A 73 8.24 -0.95 -15.79
N ALA A 74 9.46 -0.65 -15.36
CA ALA A 74 10.62 -0.54 -16.26
C ALA A 74 11.19 -1.89 -16.72
N ASN A 75 10.73 -3.00 -16.13
CA ASN A 75 11.28 -4.33 -16.44
C ASN A 75 10.54 -4.96 -17.65
N PRO A 76 11.20 -5.10 -18.82
CA PRO A 76 10.56 -5.67 -20.00
C PRO A 76 10.24 -7.17 -19.90
N LYS A 77 10.72 -7.84 -18.86
CA LYS A 77 10.40 -9.25 -18.62
C LYS A 77 9.07 -9.46 -17.90
N ARG A 78 8.45 -8.37 -17.40
CA ARG A 78 7.15 -8.45 -16.75
C ARG A 78 6.03 -8.59 -17.78
N ASP A 79 5.01 -9.33 -17.42
CA ASP A 79 3.79 -9.42 -18.23
C ASP A 79 2.92 -8.17 -17.99
N HIS A 80 2.98 -7.24 -18.92
CA HIS A 80 2.22 -5.97 -18.85
C HIS A 80 0.72 -6.16 -19.16
N ARG A 81 0.28 -7.34 -19.59
CA ARG A 81 -1.12 -7.66 -19.83
C ARG A 81 -1.87 -8.10 -18.58
N THR A 82 -1.12 -8.41 -17.51
CA THR A 82 -1.68 -8.78 -16.20
C THR A 82 -1.38 -7.71 -15.17
N ILE A 83 -2.45 -7.05 -14.66
CA ILE A 83 -2.35 -5.95 -13.69
C ILE A 83 -2.91 -6.38 -12.34
N MET A 84 -2.08 -6.34 -11.29
CA MET A 84 -2.55 -6.51 -9.91
C MET A 84 -2.86 -5.15 -9.28
N VAL A 85 -4.10 -4.96 -8.83
CA VAL A 85 -4.57 -3.73 -8.19
C VAL A 85 -4.46 -3.86 -6.69
N VAL A 86 -3.69 -2.97 -6.06
CA VAL A 86 -3.44 -2.92 -4.60
C VAL A 86 -3.81 -1.55 -4.04
N GLU A 87 -4.07 -1.47 -2.74
CA GLU A 87 -4.46 -0.21 -2.09
C GLU A 87 -3.28 0.75 -1.89
N ASN A 88 -2.09 0.23 -1.60
CA ASN A 88 -0.92 1.06 -1.29
C ASN A 88 0.41 0.40 -1.71
N THR A 89 1.50 1.16 -1.68
CA THR A 89 2.84 0.69 -2.06
C THR A 89 3.37 -0.44 -1.16
N ARG A 90 2.92 -0.53 0.10
CA ARG A 90 3.35 -1.59 1.04
C ARG A 90 2.77 -2.94 0.64
N ASP A 91 1.52 -2.95 0.16
CA ASP A 91 0.86 -4.15 -0.34
C ASP A 91 1.58 -4.68 -1.58
N LEU A 92 1.93 -3.78 -2.53
CA LEU A 92 2.78 -4.12 -3.67
C LEU A 92 4.09 -4.78 -3.22
N ALA A 93 4.78 -4.15 -2.27
CA ALA A 93 6.05 -4.68 -1.76
C ALA A 93 5.90 -6.05 -1.08
N ALA A 94 4.74 -6.33 -0.46
CA ALA A 94 4.45 -7.64 0.12
C ALA A 94 4.33 -8.73 -0.96
N TYR A 95 3.66 -8.45 -2.08
CA TYR A 95 3.59 -9.38 -3.21
C TYR A 95 4.92 -9.57 -3.91
N GLU A 96 5.71 -8.52 -4.12
CA GLU A 96 7.04 -8.61 -4.72
C GLU A 96 7.99 -9.49 -3.90
N LYS A 97 7.88 -9.48 -2.57
CA LYS A 97 8.66 -10.37 -1.69
C LYS A 97 8.39 -11.86 -1.94
N THR A 98 7.24 -12.22 -2.50
CA THR A 98 6.95 -13.64 -2.82
C THR A 98 7.81 -14.15 -3.97
N GLY A 99 8.29 -13.26 -4.85
CA GLY A 99 9.08 -13.59 -6.03
C GLY A 99 8.35 -14.45 -7.08
N LYS A 100 7.00 -14.54 -6.99
CA LYS A 100 6.19 -15.43 -7.85
C LYS A 100 5.28 -14.67 -8.81
N TYR A 101 5.01 -13.41 -8.56
CA TYR A 101 4.16 -12.62 -9.43
C TYR A 101 4.98 -12.03 -10.59
N GLU A 102 4.56 -12.28 -11.80
CA GLU A 102 5.27 -11.87 -13.02
C GLU A 102 4.62 -10.69 -13.74
N GLY A 103 3.40 -10.29 -13.34
CA GLY A 103 2.70 -9.14 -13.90
C GLY A 103 3.17 -7.80 -13.35
N VAL A 104 2.42 -6.74 -13.69
CA VAL A 104 2.63 -5.38 -13.19
C VAL A 104 1.55 -4.97 -12.20
N TYR A 105 1.71 -3.84 -11.54
CA TYR A 105 0.78 -3.37 -10.50
C TYR A 105 0.06 -2.10 -10.89
N HIS A 106 -1.02 -1.80 -10.14
CA HIS A 106 -1.64 -0.49 -10.05
C HIS A 106 -1.95 -0.18 -8.60
N VAL A 107 -1.46 0.96 -8.09
CA VAL A 107 -1.63 1.37 -6.69
C VAL A 107 -2.72 2.43 -6.61
N LEU A 108 -3.80 2.13 -5.89
CA LEU A 108 -4.97 3.00 -5.76
C LEU A 108 -4.74 4.20 -4.82
N HIS A 109 -3.82 4.10 -3.88
CA HIS A 109 -3.59 5.03 -2.78
C HIS A 109 -4.80 5.25 -1.87
N GLY A 110 -5.59 4.21 -1.66
CA GLY A 110 -6.74 4.20 -0.78
C GLY A 110 -7.76 3.13 -1.15
N ALA A 111 -8.89 3.15 -0.45
CA ALA A 111 -10.05 2.33 -0.71
C ALA A 111 -11.31 3.18 -0.62
N ILE A 112 -12.37 2.80 -1.33
CA ILE A 112 -13.67 3.46 -1.26
C ILE A 112 -14.24 3.26 0.14
N SER A 113 -14.50 4.36 0.85
CA SER A 113 -15.08 4.36 2.20
C SER A 113 -16.12 5.46 2.33
N PRO A 114 -17.41 5.15 2.11
CA PRO A 114 -18.48 6.14 2.26
C PRO A 114 -18.54 6.75 3.66
N MET A 115 -18.20 5.98 4.68
CA MET A 115 -18.17 6.45 6.07
C MET A 115 -17.09 7.52 6.32
N LEU A 116 -15.97 7.43 5.60
CA LEU A 116 -14.88 8.41 5.67
C LEU A 116 -14.97 9.49 4.58
N GLY A 117 -16.03 9.47 3.76
CA GLY A 117 -16.21 10.40 2.65
C GLY A 117 -15.27 10.15 1.47
N VAL A 118 -14.62 8.98 1.40
CA VAL A 118 -13.71 8.62 0.31
C VAL A 118 -14.50 7.95 -0.81
N GLY A 119 -14.61 8.62 -1.94
CA GLY A 119 -15.27 8.13 -3.15
C GLY A 119 -14.31 7.58 -4.19
N PRO A 120 -14.84 7.07 -5.32
CA PRO A 120 -14.03 6.56 -6.43
C PRO A 120 -13.09 7.62 -7.05
N GLY A 121 -13.45 8.90 -6.95
CA GLY A 121 -12.63 10.01 -7.47
C GLY A 121 -11.45 10.40 -6.58
N ASP A 122 -11.41 9.93 -5.34
CA ASP A 122 -10.36 10.24 -4.38
C ASP A 122 -9.20 9.24 -4.40
N ILE A 123 -9.36 8.13 -5.14
CA ILE A 123 -8.35 7.10 -5.36
C ILE A 123 -7.96 7.04 -6.84
N ARG A 124 -6.83 6.36 -7.15
CA ARG A 124 -6.29 6.25 -8.53
C ARG A 124 -7.08 5.28 -9.42
N LEU A 125 -8.40 5.35 -9.36
CA LEU A 125 -9.29 4.49 -10.15
C LEU A 125 -9.44 4.96 -11.59
N LYS A 126 -9.51 6.29 -11.81
CA LYS A 126 -9.55 6.86 -13.15
C LYS A 126 -8.35 6.43 -13.98
N GLU A 127 -7.18 6.54 -13.40
CA GLU A 127 -5.91 6.17 -14.04
C GLU A 127 -5.81 4.65 -14.29
N LEU A 128 -6.42 3.83 -13.43
CA LEU A 128 -6.58 2.40 -13.73
C LEU A 128 -7.40 2.21 -15.00
N MET A 129 -8.57 2.85 -15.11
CA MET A 129 -9.45 2.70 -16.27
C MET A 129 -8.79 3.20 -17.56
N GLU A 130 -7.98 4.25 -17.50
CA GLU A 130 -7.18 4.72 -18.65
C GLU A 130 -6.15 3.66 -19.09
N ARG A 131 -5.47 2.98 -18.15
CA ARG A 131 -4.53 1.88 -18.45
C ARG A 131 -5.19 0.69 -19.11
N LEU A 132 -6.45 0.41 -18.77
CA LEU A 132 -7.21 -0.73 -19.32
C LEU A 132 -7.63 -0.54 -20.78
N GLN A 133 -7.40 0.63 -21.37
CA GLN A 133 -7.59 0.86 -22.81
C GLN A 133 -6.47 0.25 -23.66
N GLY A 134 -5.39 -0.21 -23.05
CA GLY A 134 -4.29 -0.93 -23.69
C GLY A 134 -4.56 -2.43 -23.82
N ASP A 135 -3.52 -3.19 -24.09
CA ASP A 135 -3.56 -4.65 -24.28
C ASP A 135 -3.53 -5.39 -22.94
N VAL A 136 -4.59 -5.21 -22.12
CA VAL A 136 -4.72 -5.84 -20.80
C VAL A 136 -5.69 -7.02 -20.89
N GLU A 137 -5.24 -8.20 -20.45
CA GLU A 137 -6.02 -9.44 -20.46
C GLU A 137 -6.63 -9.78 -19.11
N GLU A 138 -5.90 -9.49 -18.01
CA GLU A 138 -6.37 -9.80 -16.66
C GLU A 138 -6.10 -8.67 -15.67
N VAL A 139 -7.09 -8.39 -14.83
CA VAL A 139 -6.98 -7.55 -13.64
C VAL A 139 -7.19 -8.41 -12.40
N ILE A 140 -6.15 -8.53 -11.57
CA ILE A 140 -6.20 -9.23 -10.29
C ILE A 140 -6.47 -8.18 -9.20
N ILE A 141 -7.61 -8.26 -8.53
CA ILE A 141 -7.95 -7.34 -7.45
C ILE A 141 -7.35 -7.89 -6.14
N ALA A 142 -6.40 -7.16 -5.57
CA ALA A 142 -5.69 -7.51 -4.35
C ALA A 142 -5.84 -6.41 -3.27
N THR A 143 -7.05 -5.84 -3.16
CA THR A 143 -7.40 -4.96 -2.04
C THR A 143 -7.55 -5.78 -0.76
N ASN A 144 -7.41 -5.13 0.40
CA ASN A 144 -7.52 -5.79 1.71
C ASN A 144 -8.89 -6.46 1.90
N SER A 145 -8.97 -7.44 2.80
CA SER A 145 -10.22 -8.12 3.16
C SER A 145 -11.05 -7.32 4.17
N SER A 146 -10.89 -6.00 4.22
CA SER A 146 -11.73 -5.07 4.97
C SER A 146 -13.03 -4.76 4.22
N LEU A 147 -14.01 -4.17 4.90
CA LEU A 147 -15.25 -3.72 4.27
C LEU A 147 -15.00 -2.76 3.11
N GLU A 148 -14.06 -1.82 3.29
CA GLU A 148 -13.66 -0.84 2.29
C GLU A 148 -12.97 -1.53 1.10
N GLY A 149 -12.07 -2.47 1.37
CA GLY A 149 -11.36 -3.21 0.33
C GLY A 149 -12.30 -4.11 -0.49
N GLU A 150 -13.28 -4.76 0.14
CA GLU A 150 -14.32 -5.54 -0.55
C GLU A 150 -15.23 -4.63 -1.38
N THR A 151 -15.66 -3.50 -0.83
CA THR A 151 -16.46 -2.50 -1.54
C THR A 151 -15.73 -1.98 -2.78
N THR A 152 -14.44 -1.68 -2.62
CA THR A 152 -13.57 -1.24 -3.72
C THR A 152 -13.43 -2.33 -4.79
N ALA A 153 -13.21 -3.58 -4.36
CA ALA A 153 -13.11 -4.72 -5.28
C ALA A 153 -14.39 -4.91 -6.11
N MET A 154 -15.56 -4.88 -5.46
CA MET A 154 -16.85 -5.00 -6.13
C MET A 154 -17.07 -3.85 -7.11
N TYR A 155 -16.73 -2.63 -6.73
CA TYR A 155 -16.87 -1.45 -7.59
C TYR A 155 -15.98 -1.56 -8.83
N ILE A 156 -14.70 -1.88 -8.67
CA ILE A 156 -13.75 -2.08 -9.77
C ILE A 156 -14.23 -3.21 -10.70
N SER A 157 -14.62 -4.35 -10.13
CA SER A 157 -15.13 -5.50 -10.89
C SER A 157 -16.34 -5.11 -11.76
N LYS A 158 -17.28 -4.34 -11.20
CA LYS A 158 -18.46 -3.86 -11.94
C LYS A 158 -18.11 -2.95 -13.11
N LEU A 159 -17.09 -2.12 -12.96
CA LEU A 159 -16.62 -1.23 -14.03
C LEU A 159 -15.89 -1.99 -15.14
N ILE A 160 -15.08 -2.99 -14.79
CA ILE A 160 -14.22 -3.69 -15.74
C ILE A 160 -14.96 -4.81 -16.49
N LYS A 161 -15.87 -5.54 -15.84
CA LYS A 161 -16.61 -6.66 -16.47
C LYS A 161 -17.18 -6.37 -17.87
N PRO A 162 -17.80 -5.19 -18.13
CA PRO A 162 -18.33 -4.89 -19.47
C PRO A 162 -17.28 -4.77 -20.57
N THR A 163 -16.00 -4.60 -20.24
CA THR A 163 -14.91 -4.47 -21.22
C THR A 163 -14.42 -5.81 -21.76
N GLY A 164 -14.85 -6.93 -21.17
CA GLY A 164 -14.39 -8.27 -21.54
C GLY A 164 -13.04 -8.68 -20.93
N ILE A 165 -12.36 -7.78 -20.19
CA ILE A 165 -11.13 -8.09 -19.46
C ILE A 165 -11.46 -9.06 -18.32
N LYS A 166 -10.65 -10.10 -18.15
CA LYS A 166 -10.76 -11.05 -17.05
C LYS A 166 -10.51 -10.34 -15.73
N VAL A 167 -11.44 -10.44 -14.78
CA VAL A 167 -11.29 -9.89 -13.43
C VAL A 167 -11.27 -11.03 -12.44
N THR A 168 -10.18 -11.10 -11.69
CA THR A 168 -10.00 -12.07 -10.63
C THR A 168 -9.76 -11.37 -9.29
N ARG A 169 -9.91 -12.10 -8.19
CA ARG A 169 -9.60 -11.64 -6.85
C ARG A 169 -8.65 -12.62 -6.18
N ILE A 170 -7.74 -12.11 -5.37
CA ILE A 170 -6.92 -12.97 -4.53
C ILE A 170 -7.80 -13.87 -3.66
N ALA A 171 -7.39 -15.11 -3.47
CA ALA A 171 -8.10 -16.07 -2.63
C ALA A 171 -8.16 -15.57 -1.16
N SER A 172 -9.30 -15.83 -0.52
CA SER A 172 -9.48 -15.66 0.91
C SER A 172 -9.57 -17.03 1.56
N GLY A 173 -8.88 -17.24 2.70
CA GLY A 173 -8.93 -18.54 3.36
C GLY A 173 -8.05 -18.62 4.60
N VAL A 174 -7.92 -19.83 5.12
CA VAL A 174 -7.12 -20.14 6.30
C VAL A 174 -5.64 -19.89 6.02
N PRO A 175 -4.93 -19.13 6.87
CA PRO A 175 -3.51 -18.92 6.69
C PRO A 175 -2.71 -20.21 6.89
N VAL A 176 -1.62 -20.35 6.13
CA VAL A 176 -0.72 -21.52 6.26
C VAL A 176 -0.12 -21.58 7.68
N GLY A 177 -0.25 -22.73 8.33
CA GLY A 177 0.22 -22.94 9.70
C GLY A 177 -0.77 -22.50 10.78
N GLY A 178 -1.99 -22.09 10.40
CA GLY A 178 -3.06 -21.79 11.36
C GLY A 178 -3.88 -23.05 11.73
N ASP A 179 -4.19 -23.22 13.02
CA ASP A 179 -5.10 -24.24 13.49
C ASP A 179 -6.55 -23.80 13.28
N LEU A 180 -7.39 -24.65 12.72
CA LEU A 180 -8.78 -24.34 12.35
C LEU A 180 -9.63 -23.85 13.53
N GLU A 181 -9.36 -24.33 14.74
CA GLU A 181 -10.11 -23.98 15.96
C GLU A 181 -9.97 -22.50 16.37
N TYR A 182 -8.91 -21.80 15.88
CA TYR A 182 -8.67 -20.38 16.19
C TYR A 182 -9.08 -19.45 15.03
N ILE A 183 -9.62 -20.01 13.95
CA ILE A 183 -10.06 -19.24 12.80
C ILE A 183 -11.52 -18.80 12.97
N ASP A 184 -11.83 -17.56 12.67
CA ASP A 184 -13.20 -17.04 12.74
C ASP A 184 -14.13 -17.69 11.70
N GLU A 185 -15.42 -17.68 11.98
CA GLU A 185 -16.45 -18.35 11.17
C GLU A 185 -16.52 -17.81 9.74
N VAL A 186 -16.28 -16.50 9.53
CA VAL A 186 -16.34 -15.86 8.21
C VAL A 186 -15.18 -16.34 7.35
N THR A 187 -13.98 -16.41 7.92
CA THR A 187 -12.77 -16.91 7.23
C THR A 187 -12.92 -18.39 6.88
N LEU A 188 -13.48 -19.22 7.80
CA LEU A 188 -13.74 -20.63 7.52
C LEU A 188 -14.77 -20.81 6.39
N LEU A 189 -15.86 -20.02 6.41
CA LEU A 189 -16.88 -20.05 5.36
C LEU A 189 -16.26 -19.69 3.99
N ARG A 190 -15.50 -18.61 3.91
CA ARG A 190 -14.81 -18.20 2.66
C ARG A 190 -13.84 -19.26 2.16
N ALA A 191 -13.10 -19.92 3.07
CA ALA A 191 -12.21 -21.02 2.71
C ALA A 191 -12.96 -22.22 2.13
N LEU A 192 -14.13 -22.56 2.72
CA LEU A 192 -14.99 -23.63 2.24
C LEU A 192 -15.60 -23.31 0.85
N GLU A 193 -16.06 -22.08 0.66
CA GLU A 193 -16.62 -21.63 -0.62
C GLU A 193 -15.56 -21.57 -1.72
N GLY A 194 -14.34 -21.10 -1.38
CA GLY A 194 -13.20 -20.99 -2.28
C GLY A 194 -12.37 -22.26 -2.43
N ARG A 195 -12.83 -23.42 -1.95
CA ARG A 195 -12.10 -24.69 -2.04
C ARG A 195 -11.83 -25.06 -3.48
N VAL A 196 -10.65 -25.62 -3.73
CA VAL A 196 -10.21 -26.10 -5.04
C VAL A 196 -10.09 -27.64 -5.04
N GLU A 197 -10.23 -28.22 -6.21
CA GLU A 197 -9.98 -29.65 -6.42
C GLU A 197 -8.46 -29.90 -6.35
N LEU A 198 -8.05 -31.05 -5.75
CA LEU A 198 -6.64 -31.44 -5.58
C LEU A 198 -6.17 -32.30 -6.75
#